data_28dd80e547a63b91707705c321b5dd87
#
_entry.id   28dd80e547a63b91707705c321b5dd87
#
_cell.length_a   1.000
_cell.length_b   1.000
_cell.length_c   1.000
_cell.angle_alpha   90.00
_cell.angle_beta   90.00
_cell.angle_gamma   90.00
#
_symmetry.space_group_name_H-M   'P 1'
#
loop_
_entity.id
_entity.type
_entity.pdbx_description
1 polymer ?
#
loop_
_entity_poly.entity_id
_entity_poly.type
_entity_poly.pdbx_seq_one_letter_code
_entity_poly.pdbx_strand_id
1 'polypeptide(L)'
;KIVSTTFVNMEAVVEAVKNSTSEITIFTSGTTGQPKKVVHCVQTLMRAVRFGEKYINQVWAYAYNPTHMAGLQVFFQAFMNLNFLVNVFNKSRTEVYSLIETNRVTHMSATPTFYRLLLPFEKVYQTVQRVTLGGEKSDKKLYESIGMIFPNAKINNVYASTEAGTLFAAKGDSFQIPAAIRDKFLIQEEELLIHKSLLGQSDSFKFDGDYYHSGDLIEWVNEANGLFRFRSRKNELINVGGYKVNPGETEKVILEIEGVQQALVYGKANSILGNVLCAEVQ
;
A
#
# COMPACT_ATOMS: atom_id res chain seq x y z
N LYS A 1 10.87 -21.95 -18.08
CA LYS A 1 12.16 -22.64 -18.15
C LYS A 1 12.71 -22.70 -16.73
N ILE A 2 12.79 -23.90 -16.17
CA ILE A 2 13.43 -24.11 -14.86
C ILE A 2 14.93 -24.14 -15.14
N VAL A 3 15.67 -23.20 -14.56
CA VAL A 3 17.14 -23.20 -14.61
C VAL A 3 17.62 -23.91 -13.35
N SER A 4 18.21 -25.06 -13.50
CA SER A 4 18.85 -25.75 -12.38
C SER A 4 20.23 -25.15 -12.17
N THR A 5 20.34 -24.26 -11.21
CA THR A 5 21.60 -23.67 -10.77
C THR A 5 21.83 -24.10 -9.33
N THR A 6 23.00 -24.63 -9.03
CA THR A 6 23.38 -24.98 -7.66
C THR A 6 24.09 -23.79 -7.02
N PHE A 7 23.56 -23.33 -5.89
CA PHE A 7 24.20 -22.29 -5.08
C PHE A 7 24.83 -22.91 -3.83
N VAL A 8 25.95 -22.37 -3.40
CA VAL A 8 26.69 -22.88 -2.25
C VAL A 8 26.05 -22.54 -0.91
N ASN A 9 25.30 -21.43 -0.86
CA ASN A 9 24.56 -20.94 0.33
C ASN A 9 23.48 -19.94 -0.07
N MET A 10 22.71 -19.47 0.89
CA MET A 10 21.62 -18.50 0.67
C MET A 10 22.13 -17.11 0.28
N GLU A 11 23.30 -16.71 0.75
CA GLU A 11 23.93 -15.44 0.40
C GLU A 11 24.23 -15.39 -1.12
N ALA A 12 24.70 -16.50 -1.69
CA ALA A 12 24.91 -16.61 -3.14
C ALA A 12 23.60 -16.52 -3.93
N VAL A 13 22.49 -17.05 -3.41
CA VAL A 13 21.17 -16.90 -4.01
C VAL A 13 20.73 -15.44 -3.98
N VAL A 14 20.85 -14.77 -2.83
CA VAL A 14 20.51 -13.35 -2.68
C VAL A 14 21.29 -12.49 -3.66
N GLU A 15 22.60 -12.71 -3.79
CA GLU A 15 23.45 -11.94 -4.72
C GLU A 15 23.08 -12.20 -6.19
N ALA A 16 22.75 -13.44 -6.54
CA ALA A 16 22.29 -13.78 -7.89
C ALA A 16 20.96 -13.11 -8.23
N VAL A 17 20.01 -13.06 -7.27
CA VAL A 17 18.73 -12.36 -7.45
C VAL A 17 18.94 -10.86 -7.55
N LYS A 18 19.76 -10.27 -6.71
CA LYS A 18 20.10 -8.85 -6.71
C LYS A 18 20.67 -8.38 -8.05
N ASN A 19 21.49 -9.22 -8.70
CA ASN A 19 22.08 -8.94 -10.00
C ASN A 19 21.25 -9.43 -11.18
N SER A 20 20.04 -9.95 -10.93
CA SER A 20 19.16 -10.45 -11.99
C SER A 20 18.58 -9.32 -12.83
N THR A 21 18.59 -9.51 -14.13
CA THR A 21 17.90 -8.66 -15.12
C THR A 21 16.50 -9.17 -15.47
N SER A 22 16.00 -10.17 -14.74
CA SER A 22 14.69 -10.77 -15.01
C SER A 22 13.56 -9.76 -14.83
N GLU A 23 12.56 -9.88 -15.69
CA GLU A 23 11.33 -9.12 -15.61
C GLU A 23 10.23 -9.91 -14.92
N ILE A 24 9.42 -9.22 -14.15
CA ILE A 24 8.26 -9.75 -13.45
C ILE A 24 7.03 -8.98 -13.93
N THR A 25 6.08 -9.69 -14.49
CA THR A 25 4.80 -9.12 -14.91
C THR A 25 3.78 -9.21 -13.79
N ILE A 26 3.19 -8.07 -13.44
CA ILE A 26 2.12 -7.95 -12.46
C ILE A 26 0.84 -7.53 -13.18
N PHE A 27 -0.27 -8.19 -12.87
CA PHE A 27 -1.58 -7.84 -13.38
C PHE A 27 -2.39 -7.12 -12.29
N THR A 28 -3.05 -6.02 -12.66
CA THR A 28 -3.96 -5.29 -11.76
C THR A 28 -5.38 -5.37 -12.27
N SER A 29 -6.37 -5.28 -11.37
CA SER A 29 -7.77 -5.11 -11.75
C SER A 29 -7.93 -3.75 -12.42
N GLY A 30 -7.97 -3.72 -13.75
CA GLY A 30 -8.26 -2.49 -14.50
C GLY A 30 -9.69 -2.02 -14.23
N THR A 31 -9.89 -0.70 -14.11
CA THR A 31 -11.23 -0.07 -13.99
C THR A 31 -12.15 -0.35 -15.18
N THR A 32 -11.60 -0.82 -16.31
CA THR A 32 -12.32 -1.18 -17.55
C THR A 32 -12.67 -2.67 -17.63
N GLY A 33 -12.44 -3.45 -16.56
CA GLY A 33 -12.69 -4.90 -16.54
C GLY A 33 -11.57 -5.76 -17.17
N GLN A 34 -10.66 -5.17 -17.93
CA GLN A 34 -9.47 -5.87 -18.43
C GLN A 34 -8.28 -5.65 -17.50
N PRO A 35 -7.57 -6.71 -17.08
CA PRO A 35 -6.39 -6.57 -16.24
C PRO A 35 -5.32 -5.74 -16.93
N LYS A 36 -4.79 -4.73 -16.24
CA LYS A 36 -3.62 -3.98 -16.72
C LYS A 36 -2.36 -4.77 -16.44
N LYS A 37 -1.50 -4.86 -17.44
CA LYS A 37 -0.19 -5.49 -17.34
C LYS A 37 0.86 -4.42 -17.00
N VAL A 38 1.63 -4.65 -15.93
CA VAL A 38 2.79 -3.82 -15.57
C VAL A 38 4.01 -4.71 -15.44
N VAL A 39 5.08 -4.39 -16.16
CA VAL A 39 6.34 -5.14 -16.16
C VAL A 39 7.36 -4.39 -15.32
N HIS A 40 7.93 -5.05 -14.35
CA HIS A 40 9.00 -4.56 -13.49
C HIS A 40 10.25 -5.41 -13.63
N CYS A 41 11.42 -4.83 -13.55
CA CYS A 41 12.65 -5.58 -13.29
C CYS A 41 12.85 -5.80 -11.78
N VAL A 42 13.69 -6.74 -11.42
CA VAL A 42 14.01 -7.04 -10.00
C VAL A 42 14.50 -5.78 -9.27
N GLN A 43 15.32 -4.95 -9.92
CA GLN A 43 15.84 -3.71 -9.33
C GLN A 43 14.74 -2.71 -8.99
N THR A 44 13.69 -2.59 -9.83
CA THR A 44 12.54 -1.71 -9.54
C THR A 44 11.78 -2.21 -8.32
N LEU A 45 11.56 -3.53 -8.20
CA LEU A 45 10.88 -4.15 -7.05
C LEU A 45 11.67 -4.00 -5.76
N MET A 46 13.01 -4.02 -5.86
CA MET A 46 13.92 -3.89 -4.72
C MET A 46 14.23 -2.44 -4.32
N ARG A 47 13.81 -1.43 -5.09
CA ARG A 47 14.14 -0.03 -4.85
C ARG A 47 13.86 0.44 -3.40
N ALA A 48 12.79 -0.07 -2.79
CA ALA A 48 12.42 0.25 -1.41
C ALA A 48 13.08 -0.64 -0.35
N VAL A 49 13.83 -1.67 -0.75
CA VAL A 49 14.52 -2.58 0.17
C VAL A 49 15.60 -1.82 0.93
N ARG A 50 15.59 -1.99 2.23
CA ARG A 50 16.56 -1.38 3.14
C ARG A 50 17.49 -2.44 3.68
N PHE A 51 18.78 -2.14 3.71
CA PHE A 51 19.84 -3.00 4.16
C PHE A 51 20.53 -2.46 5.41
N GLY A 52 21.28 -3.30 6.10
CA GLY A 52 22.09 -2.98 7.27
C GLY A 52 21.66 -3.76 8.53
N GLU A 53 22.45 -3.70 9.58
CA GLU A 53 22.31 -4.50 10.81
C GLU A 53 20.91 -4.42 11.45
N LYS A 54 20.25 -3.28 11.36
CA LYS A 54 18.89 -3.11 11.92
C LYS A 54 17.78 -3.79 11.10
N TYR A 55 18.10 -4.35 9.94
CA TYR A 55 17.13 -5.00 9.05
C TYR A 55 17.32 -6.52 8.97
N ILE A 56 18.30 -7.09 9.66
CA ILE A 56 18.48 -8.53 9.81
C ILE A 56 17.78 -9.05 11.07
N ASN A 57 17.67 -10.37 11.19
CA ASN A 57 17.05 -11.06 12.34
C ASN A 57 15.57 -10.63 12.59
N GLN A 58 14.88 -10.26 11.55
CA GLN A 58 13.47 -9.91 11.60
C GLN A 58 12.61 -11.11 11.23
N VAL A 59 11.41 -11.19 11.83
CA VAL A 59 10.38 -12.17 11.49
C VAL A 59 9.19 -11.40 10.93
N TRP A 60 8.91 -11.60 9.65
CA TRP A 60 7.89 -10.87 8.93
C TRP A 60 6.60 -11.69 8.79
N ALA A 61 5.46 -11.14 9.19
CA ALA A 61 4.17 -11.66 8.79
C ALA A 61 3.89 -11.28 7.34
N TYR A 62 3.71 -12.30 6.49
CA TYR A 62 3.46 -12.15 5.07
C TYR A 62 1.96 -12.19 4.79
N ALA A 63 1.32 -11.00 4.75
CA ALA A 63 -0.12 -10.83 4.72
C ALA A 63 -0.69 -10.50 3.33
N TYR A 64 0.17 -10.15 2.37
CA TYR A 64 -0.26 -9.84 1.01
C TYR A 64 -0.29 -11.05 0.09
N ASN A 65 -1.09 -10.97 -0.97
CA ASN A 65 -0.99 -11.92 -2.07
C ASN A 65 0.43 -11.87 -2.68
N PRO A 66 1.14 -13.01 -2.78
CA PRO A 66 2.52 -13.06 -3.27
C PRO A 66 2.71 -12.61 -4.72
N THR A 67 1.64 -12.57 -5.51
CA THR A 67 1.69 -12.14 -6.92
C THR A 67 1.42 -10.65 -7.12
N HIS A 68 1.07 -9.92 -6.04
CA HIS A 68 0.83 -8.49 -6.08
C HIS A 68 2.09 -7.71 -5.73
N MET A 69 2.16 -6.44 -6.17
CA MET A 69 3.30 -5.54 -5.91
C MET A 69 3.67 -5.50 -4.43
N ALA A 70 2.68 -5.29 -3.55
CA ALA A 70 2.94 -5.20 -2.11
C ALA A 70 3.52 -6.50 -1.53
N GLY A 71 3.01 -7.66 -1.98
CA GLY A 71 3.55 -8.96 -1.60
C GLY A 71 5.00 -9.13 -2.04
N LEU A 72 5.29 -8.83 -3.31
CA LEU A 72 6.65 -8.90 -3.84
C LEU A 72 7.60 -7.97 -3.08
N GLN A 73 7.20 -6.75 -2.73
CA GLN A 73 8.04 -5.82 -1.99
C GLN A 73 8.34 -6.30 -0.55
N VAL A 74 7.36 -6.89 0.15
CA VAL A 74 7.59 -7.50 1.47
C VAL A 74 8.49 -8.72 1.35
N PHE A 75 8.28 -9.55 0.31
CA PHE A 75 9.15 -10.68 0.02
C PHE A 75 10.60 -10.22 -0.18
N PHE A 76 10.85 -9.26 -1.06
CA PHE A 76 12.20 -8.77 -1.31
C PHE A 76 12.83 -8.13 -0.07
N GLN A 77 12.07 -7.37 0.74
CA GLN A 77 12.61 -6.81 1.98
C GLN A 77 13.09 -7.90 2.94
N ALA A 78 12.32 -8.96 3.09
CA ALA A 78 12.69 -10.06 3.98
C ALA A 78 13.79 -10.95 3.37
N PHE A 79 13.63 -11.38 2.13
CA PHE A 79 14.56 -12.27 1.44
C PHE A 79 15.97 -11.68 1.29
N MET A 80 16.09 -10.42 0.89
CA MET A 80 17.37 -9.75 0.70
C MET A 80 18.14 -9.50 2.00
N ASN A 81 17.47 -9.58 3.15
CA ASN A 81 18.10 -9.49 4.47
C ASN A 81 18.12 -10.84 5.20
N LEU A 82 17.84 -11.94 4.52
CA LEU A 82 17.80 -13.30 5.07
C LEU A 82 16.89 -13.42 6.31
N ASN A 83 15.77 -12.71 6.30
CA ASN A 83 14.77 -12.72 7.34
C ASN A 83 13.75 -13.85 7.16
N PHE A 84 13.08 -14.24 8.24
CA PHE A 84 12.01 -15.22 8.19
C PHE A 84 10.71 -14.61 7.68
N LEU A 85 9.98 -15.36 6.84
CA LEU A 85 8.63 -15.05 6.39
C LEU A 85 7.64 -16.06 6.97
N VAL A 86 6.66 -15.56 7.69
CA VAL A 86 5.53 -16.35 8.25
C VAL A 86 4.31 -16.04 7.42
N ASN A 87 3.81 -17.02 6.66
CA ASN A 87 2.65 -16.84 5.80
C ASN A 87 1.37 -16.71 6.62
N VAL A 88 0.78 -15.52 6.60
CA VAL A 88 -0.52 -15.20 7.21
C VAL A 88 -1.58 -14.81 6.17
N PHE A 89 -1.24 -14.85 4.89
CA PHE A 89 -2.17 -14.56 3.79
C PHE A 89 -3.30 -15.60 3.75
N ASN A 90 -4.53 -15.16 3.60
CA ASN A 90 -5.75 -15.99 3.61
C ASN A 90 -5.94 -16.84 4.87
N LYS A 91 -5.38 -16.42 6.01
CA LYS A 91 -5.59 -17.05 7.31
C LYS A 91 -6.71 -16.40 8.08
N SER A 92 -7.43 -17.18 8.87
CA SER A 92 -8.39 -16.65 9.84
C SER A 92 -7.71 -15.80 10.91
N ARG A 93 -8.46 -14.92 11.56
CA ARG A 93 -7.96 -14.08 12.66
C ARG A 93 -7.25 -14.90 13.74
N THR A 94 -7.85 -16.02 14.16
CA THR A 94 -7.28 -16.90 15.20
C THR A 94 -5.96 -17.51 14.75
N GLU A 95 -5.87 -17.98 13.48
CA GLU A 95 -4.63 -18.51 12.92
C GLU A 95 -3.55 -17.42 12.84
N VAL A 96 -3.91 -16.20 12.39
CA VAL A 96 -2.96 -15.06 12.33
C VAL A 96 -2.37 -14.79 13.71
N TYR A 97 -3.17 -14.68 14.75
CA TYR A 97 -2.71 -14.44 16.10
C TYR A 97 -1.84 -15.58 16.65
N SER A 98 -2.22 -16.84 16.41
CA SER A 98 -1.41 -18.00 16.76
C SER A 98 -0.04 -17.97 16.07
N LEU A 99 0.00 -17.63 14.78
CA LEU A 99 1.26 -17.53 14.02
C LEU A 99 2.15 -16.39 14.50
N ILE A 100 1.57 -15.22 14.83
CA ILE A 100 2.31 -14.09 15.41
C ILE A 100 2.99 -14.51 16.71
N GLU A 101 2.27 -15.18 17.59
CA GLU A 101 2.78 -15.60 18.89
C GLU A 101 3.83 -16.70 18.77
N THR A 102 3.51 -17.79 18.07
CA THR A 102 4.37 -18.97 17.93
C THR A 102 5.70 -18.62 17.28
N ASN A 103 5.66 -17.78 16.23
CA ASN A 103 6.86 -17.41 15.49
C ASN A 103 7.53 -16.12 15.97
N ARG A 104 7.00 -15.50 17.05
CA ARG A 104 7.53 -14.24 17.60
C ARG A 104 7.68 -13.16 16.51
N VAL A 105 6.65 -12.97 15.70
CA VAL A 105 6.65 -11.98 14.61
C VAL A 105 7.05 -10.60 15.12
N THR A 106 7.95 -9.94 14.40
CA THR A 106 8.48 -8.61 14.74
C THR A 106 8.00 -7.52 13.79
N HIS A 107 7.69 -7.87 12.53
CA HIS A 107 7.34 -6.94 11.48
C HIS A 107 6.10 -7.42 10.72
N MET A 108 5.20 -6.50 10.43
CA MET A 108 3.99 -6.77 9.65
C MET A 108 3.78 -5.66 8.63
N SER A 109 3.42 -6.04 7.40
CA SER A 109 2.95 -5.10 6.39
C SER A 109 1.70 -5.68 5.75
N ALA A 110 0.60 -4.93 5.81
CA ALA A 110 -0.69 -5.37 5.31
C ALA A 110 -1.57 -4.18 4.90
N THR A 111 -2.73 -4.46 4.30
CA THR A 111 -3.74 -3.42 4.02
C THR A 111 -4.46 -2.99 5.30
N PRO A 112 -5.00 -1.77 5.37
CA PRO A 112 -5.93 -1.35 6.44
C PRO A 112 -7.05 -2.35 6.68
N THR A 113 -7.64 -2.91 5.63
CA THR A 113 -8.68 -3.96 5.73
C THR A 113 -8.18 -5.19 6.48
N PHE A 114 -6.97 -5.68 6.20
CA PHE A 114 -6.39 -6.80 6.94
C PHE A 114 -6.34 -6.51 8.45
N TYR A 115 -5.88 -5.31 8.86
CA TYR A 115 -5.82 -4.95 10.28
C TYR A 115 -7.20 -4.80 10.90
N ARG A 116 -8.22 -4.30 10.17
CA ARG A 116 -9.61 -4.27 10.66
C ARG A 116 -10.15 -5.68 10.92
N LEU A 117 -9.80 -6.66 10.08
CA LEU A 117 -10.21 -8.06 10.24
C LEU A 117 -9.54 -8.76 11.45
N LEU A 118 -8.50 -8.16 12.03
CA LEU A 118 -7.93 -8.63 13.30
C LEU A 118 -8.78 -8.21 14.52
N LEU A 119 -9.74 -7.32 14.37
CA LEU A 119 -10.64 -6.90 15.46
C LEU A 119 -11.84 -7.86 15.59
N PRO A 120 -12.39 -8.02 16.79
CA PRO A 120 -11.83 -7.63 18.08
C PRO A 120 -10.62 -8.49 18.45
N PHE A 121 -9.74 -7.98 19.32
CA PHE A 121 -8.57 -8.71 19.82
C PHE A 121 -8.76 -9.13 21.27
N GLU A 122 -8.12 -10.23 21.67
CA GLU A 122 -8.22 -10.80 23.00
C GLU A 122 -6.96 -10.58 23.85
N LYS A 123 -5.81 -10.43 23.22
CA LYS A 123 -4.54 -10.21 23.88
C LYS A 123 -3.60 -9.33 23.08
N VAL A 124 -2.53 -8.89 23.72
CA VAL A 124 -1.51 -7.95 23.21
C VAL A 124 -0.28 -8.71 22.74
N TYR A 125 0.33 -8.26 21.66
CA TYR A 125 1.50 -8.90 21.04
C TYR A 125 2.70 -7.94 21.07
N GLN A 126 3.48 -8.03 22.15
CA GLN A 126 4.62 -7.12 22.41
C GLN A 126 5.84 -7.37 21.52
N THR A 127 5.90 -8.52 20.82
CA THR A 127 7.03 -8.85 19.93
C THR A 127 7.00 -8.03 18.65
N VAL A 128 5.83 -7.55 18.21
CA VAL A 128 5.68 -6.76 17.00
C VAL A 128 6.23 -5.35 17.23
N GLN A 129 7.28 -5.00 16.48
CA GLN A 129 8.01 -3.74 16.59
C GLN A 129 7.66 -2.76 15.49
N ARG A 130 7.13 -3.26 14.37
CA ARG A 130 6.75 -2.44 13.21
C ARG A 130 5.52 -2.97 12.53
N VAL A 131 4.60 -2.05 12.30
CA VAL A 131 3.39 -2.24 11.51
C VAL A 131 3.41 -1.24 10.35
N THR A 132 3.22 -1.72 9.13
CA THR A 132 3.11 -0.88 7.93
C THR A 132 1.74 -1.09 7.30
N LEU A 133 1.05 0.00 7.00
CA LEU A 133 -0.19 0.02 6.25
C LEU A 133 0.09 0.52 4.83
N GLY A 134 -0.59 -0.03 3.84
CA GLY A 134 -0.47 0.45 2.47
C GLY A 134 -1.57 -0.10 1.56
N GLY A 135 -1.76 0.53 0.41
CA GLY A 135 -2.71 0.11 -0.61
C GLY A 135 -4.15 0.57 -0.43
N GLU A 136 -4.52 1.07 0.74
CA GLU A 136 -5.87 1.57 1.05
C GLU A 136 -5.79 2.78 1.99
N LYS A 137 -6.88 3.53 2.09
CA LYS A 137 -7.01 4.61 3.08
C LYS A 137 -7.07 4.03 4.51
N SER A 138 -6.40 4.70 5.43
CA SER A 138 -6.42 4.39 6.85
C SER A 138 -6.89 5.60 7.65
N ASP A 139 -7.45 5.35 8.82
CA ASP A 139 -8.03 6.35 9.70
C ASP A 139 -7.41 6.28 11.12
N LYS A 140 -7.66 7.34 11.90
CA LYS A 140 -7.13 7.45 13.26
C LYS A 140 -7.59 6.31 14.18
N LYS A 141 -8.85 5.91 14.08
CA LYS A 141 -9.43 4.84 14.90
C LYS A 141 -8.73 3.50 14.65
N LEU A 142 -8.37 3.21 13.39
CA LEU A 142 -7.59 2.02 13.05
C LEU A 142 -6.17 2.08 13.66
N TYR A 143 -5.49 3.24 13.60
CA TYR A 143 -4.18 3.39 14.23
C TYR A 143 -4.22 3.14 15.73
N GLU A 144 -5.23 3.68 16.42
CA GLU A 144 -5.45 3.47 17.86
C GLU A 144 -5.67 1.98 18.16
N SER A 145 -6.52 1.31 17.38
CA SER A 145 -6.77 -0.13 17.52
C SER A 145 -5.51 -0.97 17.30
N ILE A 146 -4.74 -0.67 16.26
CA ILE A 146 -3.44 -1.35 16.00
C ILE A 146 -2.48 -1.12 17.17
N GLY A 147 -2.41 0.11 17.72
CA GLY A 147 -1.57 0.43 18.86
C GLY A 147 -1.97 -0.34 20.14
N MET A 148 -3.25 -0.63 20.32
CA MET A 148 -3.72 -1.49 21.42
C MET A 148 -3.31 -2.95 21.23
N ILE A 149 -3.36 -3.48 20.00
CA ILE A 149 -2.95 -4.87 19.72
C ILE A 149 -1.41 -5.03 19.82
N PHE A 150 -0.67 -4.05 19.27
CA PHE A 150 0.79 -4.07 19.12
C PHE A 150 1.44 -2.84 19.78
N PRO A 151 1.46 -2.77 21.12
CA PRO A 151 1.84 -1.54 21.85
C PRO A 151 3.29 -1.09 21.61
N ASN A 152 4.18 -1.99 21.25
CA ASN A 152 5.58 -1.68 20.96
C ASN A 152 5.83 -1.34 19.49
N ALA A 153 4.80 -1.42 18.65
CA ALA A 153 4.96 -1.24 17.22
C ALA A 153 5.02 0.23 16.82
N LYS A 154 6.04 0.58 16.03
CA LYS A 154 6.02 1.81 15.26
C LYS A 154 5.10 1.62 14.04
N ILE A 155 3.99 2.35 14.02
CA ILE A 155 3.01 2.29 12.94
C ILE A 155 3.40 3.30 11.85
N ASN A 156 3.47 2.84 10.60
CA ASN A 156 3.71 3.68 9.43
C ASN A 156 2.62 3.42 8.39
N ASN A 157 2.30 4.44 7.60
CA ASN A 157 1.53 4.29 6.38
C ASN A 157 2.43 4.58 5.18
N VAL A 158 2.22 3.85 4.07
CA VAL A 158 2.98 4.06 2.84
C VAL A 158 2.03 4.23 1.66
N TYR A 159 2.41 5.15 0.78
CA TYR A 159 1.81 5.24 -0.54
C TYR A 159 2.59 4.35 -1.49
N ALA A 160 1.88 3.41 -2.08
CA ALA A 160 2.41 2.48 -3.05
C ALA A 160 1.35 2.16 -4.12
N SER A 161 1.80 1.93 -5.33
CA SER A 161 0.96 1.48 -6.43
C SER A 161 1.61 0.33 -7.18
N THR A 162 0.85 -0.40 -7.99
CA THR A 162 1.42 -1.44 -8.84
C THR A 162 2.35 -0.84 -9.90
N GLU A 163 2.07 0.36 -10.34
CA GLU A 163 2.81 1.09 -11.37
C GLU A 163 4.22 1.49 -10.90
N ALA A 164 4.35 1.91 -9.64
CA ALA A 164 5.57 2.51 -9.13
C ALA A 164 6.18 1.79 -7.91
N GLY A 165 5.46 0.85 -7.28
CA GLY A 165 5.83 0.33 -5.97
C GLY A 165 5.69 1.38 -4.86
N THR A 166 6.40 1.18 -3.74
CA THR A 166 6.40 2.12 -2.63
C THR A 166 7.18 3.40 -2.98
N LEU A 167 6.52 4.55 -2.85
CA LEU A 167 7.08 5.88 -3.14
C LEU A 167 7.28 6.71 -1.87
N PHE A 168 6.26 6.81 -1.02
CA PHE A 168 6.28 7.71 0.13
C PHE A 168 5.91 6.98 1.41
N ALA A 169 6.43 7.47 2.54
CA ALA A 169 5.96 7.11 3.87
C ALA A 169 5.26 8.31 4.50
N ALA A 170 4.19 8.05 5.24
CA ALA A 170 3.48 9.08 5.96
C ALA A 170 4.27 9.54 7.19
N LYS A 171 4.12 10.83 7.48
CA LYS A 171 4.51 11.47 8.72
C LYS A 171 3.23 12.00 9.38
N GLY A 172 2.68 11.25 10.32
CA GLY A 172 1.30 11.45 10.78
C GLY A 172 0.30 11.05 9.68
N ASP A 173 -0.59 11.96 9.33
CA ASP A 173 -1.61 11.83 8.27
C ASP A 173 -1.15 12.35 6.90
N SER A 174 0.08 12.85 6.82
CA SER A 174 0.62 13.50 5.64
C SER A 174 1.80 12.74 5.08
N PHE A 175 1.94 12.76 3.76
CA PHE A 175 3.05 12.14 3.03
C PHE A 175 4.07 13.20 2.66
N GLN A 176 5.32 12.80 2.58
CA GLN A 176 6.41 13.71 2.23
C GLN A 176 7.15 13.20 0.99
N ILE A 177 7.25 14.06 -0.03
CA ILE A 177 8.14 13.82 -1.17
C ILE A 177 9.58 14.10 -0.69
N PRO A 178 10.48 13.09 -0.73
CA PRO A 178 11.89 13.31 -0.39
C PRO A 178 12.54 14.33 -1.32
N ALA A 179 13.33 15.26 -0.76
CA ALA A 179 13.99 16.29 -1.55
C ALA A 179 14.85 15.75 -2.71
N ALA A 180 15.50 14.60 -2.50
CA ALA A 180 16.37 13.96 -3.50
C ALA A 180 15.66 13.46 -4.77
N ILE A 181 14.33 13.31 -4.74
CA ILE A 181 13.52 12.82 -5.86
C ILE A 181 12.36 13.75 -6.18
N ARG A 182 12.41 15.00 -5.71
CA ARG A 182 11.31 15.95 -5.88
C ARG A 182 11.05 16.27 -7.36
N ASP A 183 12.10 16.31 -8.18
CA ASP A 183 12.05 16.48 -9.62
C ASP A 183 11.33 15.34 -10.37
N LYS A 184 11.06 14.23 -9.70
CA LYS A 184 10.32 13.08 -10.26
C LYS A 184 8.81 13.18 -10.07
N PHE A 185 8.32 14.28 -9.48
CA PHE A 185 6.90 14.48 -9.22
C PHE A 185 6.45 15.86 -9.67
N LEU A 186 5.29 15.92 -10.31
CA LEU A 186 4.58 17.15 -10.61
C LEU A 186 3.17 17.09 -10.02
N ILE A 187 2.63 18.26 -9.67
CA ILE A 187 1.22 18.40 -9.31
C ILE A 187 0.57 19.28 -10.35
N GLN A 188 -0.39 18.73 -11.05
CA GLN A 188 -1.15 19.41 -12.10
C GLN A 188 -2.64 19.22 -11.83
N GLU A 189 -3.39 20.30 -11.70
CA GLU A 189 -4.82 20.24 -11.35
C GLU A 189 -5.11 19.35 -10.12
N GLU A 190 -4.31 19.52 -9.08
CA GLU A 190 -4.33 18.71 -7.85
C GLU A 190 -3.93 17.22 -8.05
N GLU A 191 -3.70 16.75 -9.26
CA GLU A 191 -3.28 15.39 -9.54
C GLU A 191 -1.76 15.21 -9.34
N LEU A 192 -1.39 14.13 -8.66
CA LEU A 192 0.00 13.69 -8.54
C LEU A 192 0.44 13.02 -9.84
N LEU A 193 1.41 13.60 -10.54
CA LEU A 193 2.06 13.01 -11.70
C LEU A 193 3.42 12.43 -11.29
N ILE A 194 3.75 11.27 -11.85
CA ILE A 194 4.95 10.50 -11.48
C ILE A 194 5.84 10.34 -12.72
N HIS A 195 7.11 10.73 -12.61
CA HIS A 195 8.07 10.61 -13.70
C HIS A 195 8.30 9.13 -14.08
N LYS A 196 8.38 8.86 -15.39
CA LYS A 196 8.51 7.50 -15.96
C LYS A 196 9.66 6.67 -15.38
N SER A 197 10.75 7.30 -14.91
CA SER A 197 11.89 6.60 -14.30
C SER A 197 11.57 5.89 -12.99
N LEU A 198 10.43 6.21 -12.36
CA LEU A 198 9.97 5.55 -11.14
C LEU A 198 8.95 4.43 -11.41
N LEU A 199 8.56 4.20 -12.64
CA LEU A 199 7.50 3.28 -13.02
C LEU A 199 8.05 1.96 -13.57
N GLY A 200 7.23 0.92 -13.51
CA GLY A 200 7.35 -0.21 -14.42
C GLY A 200 6.95 0.17 -15.84
N GLN A 201 6.88 -0.81 -16.72
CA GLN A 201 6.50 -0.62 -18.12
C GLN A 201 5.08 -1.14 -18.36
N SER A 202 4.27 -0.37 -19.08
CA SER A 202 2.92 -0.77 -19.48
C SER A 202 2.44 0.05 -20.67
N ASP A 203 1.81 -0.60 -21.64
CA ASP A 203 1.18 0.05 -22.78
C ASP A 203 -0.08 0.84 -22.39
N SER A 204 -0.61 0.60 -21.19
CA SER A 204 -1.81 1.29 -20.68
C SER A 204 -1.51 2.63 -20.00
N PHE A 205 -0.24 3.00 -19.83
CA PHE A 205 0.11 4.25 -19.15
C PHE A 205 -0.17 5.46 -20.05
N LYS A 206 -0.77 6.48 -19.44
CA LYS A 206 -0.99 7.79 -20.07
C LYS A 206 0.03 8.76 -19.53
N PHE A 207 0.83 9.34 -20.42
CA PHE A 207 1.87 10.30 -20.08
C PHE A 207 1.51 11.69 -20.59
N ASP A 208 1.88 12.70 -19.81
CA ASP A 208 2.08 14.06 -20.27
C ASP A 208 3.60 14.33 -20.25
N GLY A 209 4.22 14.41 -21.43
CA GLY A 209 5.67 14.39 -21.55
C GLY A 209 6.28 13.13 -20.93
N ASP A 210 7.08 13.32 -19.88
CA ASP A 210 7.74 12.24 -19.14
C ASP A 210 6.99 11.82 -17.86
N TYR A 211 5.80 12.39 -17.60
CA TYR A 211 5.07 12.18 -16.37
C TYR A 211 3.79 11.41 -16.57
N TYR A 212 3.59 10.40 -15.73
CA TYR A 212 2.42 9.52 -15.73
C TYR A 212 1.32 10.11 -14.86
N HIS A 213 0.09 10.10 -15.35
CA HIS A 213 -1.10 10.45 -14.61
C HIS A 213 -1.47 9.34 -13.64
N SER A 214 -1.20 9.55 -12.34
CA SER A 214 -1.53 8.54 -11.31
C SER A 214 -3.03 8.40 -11.05
N GLY A 215 -3.79 9.44 -11.34
CA GLY A 215 -5.20 9.57 -10.97
C GLY A 215 -5.42 9.93 -9.49
N ASP A 216 -4.37 10.06 -8.70
CA ASP A 216 -4.48 10.39 -7.27
C ASP A 216 -4.46 11.91 -7.07
N LEU A 217 -5.51 12.44 -6.44
CA LEU A 217 -5.64 13.86 -6.12
C LEU A 217 -5.05 14.13 -4.74
N ILE A 218 -4.27 15.20 -4.63
CA ILE A 218 -3.60 15.61 -3.40
C ILE A 218 -3.95 17.07 -3.04
N GLU A 219 -3.70 17.40 -1.78
CA GLU A 219 -3.63 18.78 -1.31
C GLU A 219 -2.30 19.03 -0.61
N TRP A 220 -1.69 20.19 -0.84
CA TRP A 220 -0.48 20.59 -0.15
C TRP A 220 -0.78 20.96 1.30
N VAL A 221 -0.06 20.33 2.24
CA VAL A 221 0.02 20.77 3.65
C VAL A 221 1.13 21.79 3.80
N ASN A 222 2.26 21.53 3.14
CA ASN A 222 3.38 22.47 3.05
C ASN A 222 4.17 22.16 1.77
N GLU A 223 3.92 22.92 0.72
CA GLU A 223 4.53 22.72 -0.58
C GLU A 223 6.06 22.89 -0.56
N ALA A 224 6.57 23.89 0.18
CA ALA A 224 8.00 24.14 0.28
C ALA A 224 8.76 22.93 0.82
N ASN A 225 8.17 22.18 1.73
CA ASN A 225 8.71 20.96 2.31
C ASN A 225 8.28 19.68 1.58
N GLY A 226 7.47 19.76 0.51
CA GLY A 226 6.93 18.61 -0.19
C GLY A 226 5.95 17.78 0.65
N LEU A 227 5.24 18.40 1.60
CA LEU A 227 4.30 17.73 2.49
C LEU A 227 2.88 17.89 1.95
N PHE A 228 2.19 16.77 1.76
CA PHE A 228 0.85 16.71 1.16
C PHE A 228 -0.03 15.64 1.79
N ARG A 229 -1.32 15.71 1.52
CA ARG A 229 -2.31 14.67 1.83
C ARG A 229 -2.99 14.17 0.56
N PHE A 230 -3.36 12.90 0.56
CA PHE A 230 -4.25 12.38 -0.47
C PHE A 230 -5.70 12.75 -0.16
N ARG A 231 -6.39 13.29 -1.16
CA ARG A 231 -7.84 13.61 -1.08
C ARG A 231 -8.67 12.43 -1.58
N SER A 232 -8.48 12.04 -2.83
CA SER A 232 -9.26 11.00 -3.51
C SER A 232 -8.56 10.51 -4.76
N ARG A 233 -9.14 9.53 -5.44
CA ARG A 233 -8.82 9.23 -6.83
C ARG A 233 -9.80 9.92 -7.78
N LYS A 234 -9.32 10.36 -8.95
CA LYS A 234 -10.16 10.97 -9.99
C LYS A 234 -11.34 10.08 -10.39
N ASN A 235 -11.12 8.77 -10.47
CA ASN A 235 -12.13 7.78 -10.86
C ASN A 235 -13.06 7.36 -9.72
N GLU A 236 -12.78 7.72 -8.48
CA GLU A 236 -13.64 7.45 -7.31
C GLU A 236 -14.65 8.58 -7.06
N LEU A 237 -14.45 9.75 -7.69
CA LEU A 237 -15.39 10.85 -7.54
C LEU A 237 -16.73 10.50 -8.19
N ILE A 238 -17.80 10.62 -7.40
CA ILE A 238 -19.18 10.37 -7.85
C ILE A 238 -19.74 11.65 -8.45
N ASN A 239 -20.18 11.59 -9.70
CA ASN A 239 -20.86 12.73 -10.34
C ASN A 239 -22.34 12.72 -10.00
N VAL A 240 -22.78 13.70 -9.22
CA VAL A 240 -24.18 13.89 -8.80
C VAL A 240 -24.67 15.20 -9.36
N GLY A 241 -25.46 15.16 -10.43
CA GLY A 241 -26.04 16.37 -11.04
C GLY A 241 -24.99 17.40 -11.52
N GLY A 242 -23.82 16.97 -11.97
CA GLY A 242 -22.70 17.81 -12.37
C GLY A 242 -21.68 18.10 -11.25
N TYR A 243 -22.00 17.81 -10.00
CA TYR A 243 -21.08 17.97 -8.87
C TYR A 243 -20.27 16.69 -8.67
N LYS A 244 -18.95 16.82 -8.54
CA LYS A 244 -18.06 15.70 -8.18
C LYS A 244 -17.96 15.58 -6.67
N VAL A 245 -18.55 14.51 -6.12
CA VAL A 245 -18.55 14.22 -4.68
C VAL A 245 -17.49 13.18 -4.38
N ASN A 246 -16.68 13.44 -3.35
CA ASN A 246 -15.72 12.47 -2.82
C ASN A 246 -16.42 11.57 -1.79
N PRO A 247 -16.65 10.26 -2.08
CA PRO A 247 -17.33 9.36 -1.15
C PRO A 247 -16.58 9.25 0.18
N GLY A 248 -15.25 9.22 0.16
CA GLY A 248 -14.46 9.09 1.37
C GLY A 248 -14.53 10.30 2.32
N GLU A 249 -14.80 11.51 1.82
CA GLU A 249 -15.09 12.68 2.68
C GLU A 249 -16.45 12.56 3.33
N THR A 250 -17.44 12.08 2.59
CA THR A 250 -18.79 11.83 3.12
C THR A 250 -18.76 10.71 4.16
N GLU A 251 -18.01 9.63 3.91
CA GLU A 251 -17.81 8.53 4.88
C GLU A 251 -17.21 9.03 6.20
N LYS A 252 -16.23 9.93 6.14
CA LYS A 252 -15.62 10.51 7.35
C LYS A 252 -16.66 11.25 8.20
N VAL A 253 -17.49 12.06 7.57
CA VAL A 253 -18.57 12.81 8.29
C VAL A 253 -19.57 11.84 8.92
N ILE A 254 -19.95 10.77 8.20
CA ILE A 254 -20.88 9.76 8.73
C ILE A 254 -20.25 9.01 9.92
N LEU A 255 -18.94 8.71 9.87
CA LEU A 255 -18.23 8.02 10.95
C LEU A 255 -18.03 8.88 12.22
N GLU A 256 -18.25 10.21 12.16
CA GLU A 256 -18.27 11.09 13.34
C GLU A 256 -19.59 10.98 14.12
N ILE A 257 -20.64 10.39 13.55
CA ILE A 257 -21.93 10.19 14.22
C ILE A 257 -21.78 9.10 15.29
N GLU A 258 -22.20 9.41 16.50
CA GLU A 258 -22.16 8.48 17.63
C GLU A 258 -22.94 7.18 17.31
N GLY A 259 -22.33 6.04 17.56
CA GLY A 259 -22.90 4.72 17.28
C GLY A 259 -22.56 4.14 15.91
N VAL A 260 -22.07 4.95 14.96
CA VAL A 260 -21.65 4.46 13.64
C VAL A 260 -20.27 3.83 13.72
N GLN A 261 -20.16 2.57 13.31
CA GLN A 261 -18.92 1.82 13.31
C GLN A 261 -18.28 1.74 11.92
N GLN A 262 -19.12 1.63 10.89
CA GLN A 262 -18.68 1.56 9.49
C GLN A 262 -19.63 2.36 8.60
N ALA A 263 -19.08 2.96 7.55
CA ALA A 263 -19.84 3.65 6.51
C ALA A 263 -19.25 3.32 5.14
N LEU A 264 -20.10 3.06 4.17
CA LEU A 264 -19.76 2.90 2.77
C LEU A 264 -20.62 3.86 1.95
N VAL A 265 -19.98 4.79 1.24
CA VAL A 265 -20.64 5.75 0.37
C VAL A 265 -20.39 5.41 -1.08
N TYR A 266 -21.45 5.33 -1.88
CA TYR A 266 -21.36 4.97 -3.30
C TYR A 266 -22.38 5.71 -4.15
N GLY A 267 -22.12 5.78 -5.45
CA GLY A 267 -23.04 6.34 -6.43
C GLY A 267 -23.99 5.28 -6.96
N LYS A 268 -25.29 5.53 -6.88
CA LYS A 268 -26.31 4.73 -7.55
C LYS A 268 -26.81 5.45 -8.79
N ALA A 269 -26.79 4.75 -9.93
CA ALA A 269 -27.24 5.33 -11.20
C ALA A 269 -28.66 5.90 -11.12
N ASN A 270 -28.83 7.12 -11.63
CA ASN A 270 -30.09 7.87 -11.66
C ASN A 270 -30.24 8.53 -13.03
N SER A 271 -31.41 8.43 -13.63
CA SER A 271 -31.69 8.91 -14.97
C SER A 271 -31.67 10.44 -15.12
N ILE A 272 -31.81 11.18 -14.03
CA ILE A 272 -31.88 12.66 -14.02
C ILE A 272 -30.51 13.25 -13.62
N LEU A 273 -29.91 12.74 -12.55
CA LEU A 273 -28.69 13.30 -11.95
C LEU A 273 -27.39 12.56 -12.38
N GLY A 274 -27.50 11.52 -13.21
CA GLY A 274 -26.42 10.61 -13.50
C GLY A 274 -26.19 9.63 -12.35
N ASN A 275 -25.94 10.12 -11.14
CA ASN A 275 -25.93 9.32 -9.92
C ASN A 275 -26.65 10.08 -8.78
N VAL A 276 -27.16 9.33 -7.81
CA VAL A 276 -27.48 9.79 -6.46
C VAL A 276 -26.50 9.19 -5.48
N LEU A 277 -26.13 9.96 -4.46
CA LEU A 277 -25.25 9.51 -3.39
C LEU A 277 -26.02 8.61 -2.43
N CYS A 278 -25.52 7.42 -2.17
CA CYS A 278 -26.08 6.47 -1.21
C CYS A 278 -25.05 6.14 -0.15
N ALA A 279 -25.50 5.83 1.07
CA ALA A 279 -24.65 5.35 2.14
C ALA A 279 -25.25 4.08 2.77
N GLU A 280 -24.38 3.10 3.05
CA GLU A 280 -24.65 1.97 3.91
C GLU A 280 -23.89 2.18 5.21
N VAL A 281 -24.57 1.99 6.35
CA VAL A 281 -24.05 2.33 7.67
C VAL A 281 -24.22 1.15 8.61
N GLN A 282 -23.22 0.85 9.40
CA GLN A 282 -23.23 -0.18 10.44
C GLN A 282 -22.86 0.43 11.80
#